data_0ef12fe32ab36eae348e33f3a4018bc7
#
_entry.id   0ef12fe32ab36eae348e33f3a4018bc7
#
_cell.length_a   1.000
_cell.length_b   1.000
_cell.length_c   1.000
_cell.angle_alpha   90.00
_cell.angle_beta   90.00
_cell.angle_gamma   90.00
#
_symmetry.space_group_name_H-M   'P 1'
#
loop_
_entity.id
_entity.type
_entity.pdbx_description
1 polymer ?
#
loop_
_entity_poly.entity_id
_entity_poly.type
_entity_poly.pdbx_seq_one_letter_code
_entity_poly.pdbx_strand_id
1 'polypeptide(L)'
;MPTNAPSLTVAFGTGGSFTTVSQDYILSVNTRRGRVQQNVFLTAGTADVVLNNMSGNFDPSNTASPWYGVLIAGMQVRIQGNGITIFTGYLEDNVVNQGDYPTVSLTFVDGLAQMGKAIAPALATSQYQETAAARAARALDLADWPAGARSLTGTTTMLATAQGLSCLDMLEQCANVVGGRFYVSRTGVATLVPLANKFSRPTQLLFSDQGDAYSVGYDGIITNPGTDYVYNEATVFRGPGVLQYSAKYNASVTTYGLKSKKLDAPVSNTTSAANLALYAARKDADAVVLAEQIDFTAIGIGALATDFLETELNDLVQVKRLTYDGRSITINSVVEGMAQTITADNWRVSIFTSVVDPYTIAI
;
A
#
# COMPACT_ATOMS: atom_id res chain seq x y z
N MET A 1 -16.40 9.81 20.60
CA MET A 1 -15.03 9.26 20.63
C MET A 1 -14.38 9.61 21.97
N PRO A 2 -13.45 8.77 22.47
CA PRO A 2 -12.66 9.14 23.63
C PRO A 2 -11.95 10.47 23.43
N THR A 3 -11.80 11.26 24.48
CA THR A 3 -11.26 12.64 24.41
C THR A 3 -9.83 12.76 23.85
N ASN A 4 -9.12 11.65 23.71
CA ASN A 4 -7.73 11.61 23.23
C ASN A 4 -7.56 10.79 21.93
N ALA A 5 -8.64 10.43 21.23
CA ALA A 5 -8.57 9.81 19.92
C ALA A 5 -8.49 10.88 18.81
N PRO A 6 -7.84 10.59 17.68
CA PRO A 6 -7.94 11.46 16.51
C PRO A 6 -9.42 11.66 16.10
N SER A 7 -9.78 12.88 15.68
CA SER A 7 -11.14 13.15 15.21
C SER A 7 -11.34 12.50 13.84
N LEU A 8 -12.33 11.60 13.72
CA LEU A 8 -12.68 10.95 12.46
C LEU A 8 -13.59 11.86 11.63
N THR A 9 -13.33 11.94 10.34
CA THR A 9 -14.22 12.57 9.35
C THR A 9 -14.38 11.64 8.15
N VAL A 10 -15.63 11.40 7.74
CA VAL A 10 -15.96 10.71 6.48
C VAL A 10 -16.69 11.70 5.59
N ALA A 11 -16.26 11.86 4.36
CA ALA A 11 -16.88 12.76 3.41
C ALA A 11 -17.07 12.07 2.05
N PHE A 12 -18.24 12.26 1.46
CA PHE A 12 -18.61 11.73 0.15
C PHE A 12 -18.62 12.85 -0.89
N GLY A 13 -18.25 12.56 -2.11
CA GLY A 13 -18.20 13.60 -3.13
C GLY A 13 -18.02 13.09 -4.55
N THR A 14 -18.11 14.05 -5.46
CA THR A 14 -17.85 13.87 -6.90
C THR A 14 -17.04 15.06 -7.41
N GLY A 15 -16.12 14.83 -8.36
CA GLY A 15 -15.37 15.90 -8.99
C GLY A 15 -14.52 16.77 -8.05
N GLY A 16 -14.10 16.22 -6.91
CA GLY A 16 -13.26 16.93 -5.92
C GLY A 16 -14.03 17.75 -4.86
N SER A 17 -15.35 17.88 -4.99
CA SER A 17 -16.20 18.48 -3.95
C SER A 17 -16.69 17.40 -3.00
N PHE A 18 -16.46 17.59 -1.69
CA PHE A 18 -16.81 16.64 -0.65
C PHE A 18 -17.79 17.22 0.36
N THR A 19 -18.82 16.45 0.72
CA THR A 19 -19.76 16.76 1.80
C THR A 19 -19.50 15.80 2.96
N THR A 20 -19.29 16.35 4.14
CA THR A 20 -19.02 15.58 5.36
C THR A 20 -20.29 14.91 5.87
N VAL A 21 -20.17 13.64 6.24
CA VAL A 21 -21.19 12.90 6.96
C VAL A 21 -21.13 13.26 8.43
N SER A 22 -22.27 13.54 9.08
CA SER A 22 -22.28 13.77 10.52
C SER A 22 -21.75 12.55 11.27
N GLN A 23 -20.94 12.77 12.30
CA GLN A 23 -20.40 11.72 13.14
C GLN A 23 -21.46 10.87 13.83
N ASP A 24 -22.65 11.43 14.09
CA ASP A 24 -23.76 10.71 14.71
C ASP A 24 -24.27 9.54 13.87
N TYR A 25 -24.00 9.56 12.56
CA TYR A 25 -24.35 8.48 11.67
C TYR A 25 -23.27 7.40 11.56
N ILE A 26 -22.01 7.70 11.90
CA ILE A 26 -20.89 6.78 11.69
C ILE A 26 -20.81 5.78 12.84
N LEU A 27 -21.09 4.51 12.54
CA LEU A 27 -21.00 3.42 13.51
C LEU A 27 -19.60 2.80 13.54
N SER A 28 -19.04 2.52 12.36
CA SER A 28 -17.68 2.03 12.24
C SER A 28 -17.07 2.36 10.89
N VAL A 29 -15.75 2.43 10.86
CA VAL A 29 -14.95 2.56 9.65
C VAL A 29 -13.81 1.54 9.73
N ASN A 30 -13.70 0.68 8.72
CA ASN A 30 -12.56 -0.19 8.55
C ASN A 30 -11.82 0.21 7.28
N THR A 31 -10.52 0.42 7.37
CA THR A 31 -9.69 0.71 6.19
C THR A 31 -8.56 -0.29 6.10
N ARG A 32 -8.19 -0.65 4.88
CA ARG A 32 -7.02 -1.47 4.61
C ARG A 32 -6.32 -0.98 3.36
N ARG A 33 -5.01 -0.79 3.43
CA ARG A 33 -4.18 -0.35 2.32
C ARG A 33 -2.90 -1.17 2.27
N GLY A 34 -2.36 -1.35 1.07
CA GLY A 34 -1.14 -2.10 0.88
C GLY A 34 -1.30 -3.61 1.04
N ARG A 35 -0.24 -4.31 1.41
CA ARG A 35 -0.16 -5.76 1.51
C ARG A 35 0.16 -6.22 2.92
N VAL A 36 -0.29 -7.43 3.28
CA VAL A 36 -0.05 -8.02 4.61
C VAL A 36 1.32 -8.69 4.68
N GLN A 37 1.81 -9.20 3.56
CA GLN A 37 3.07 -9.95 3.49
C GLN A 37 3.99 -9.41 2.41
N GLN A 38 5.29 -9.50 2.65
CA GLN A 38 6.34 -8.94 1.80
C GLN A 38 6.31 -9.43 0.34
N ASN A 39 5.91 -10.66 0.10
CA ASN A 39 5.97 -11.31 -1.22
C ASN A 39 4.62 -11.41 -1.94
N VAL A 40 3.58 -10.77 -1.41
CA VAL A 40 2.24 -10.70 -2.04
C VAL A 40 2.16 -9.46 -2.91
N PHE A 41 1.52 -9.58 -4.09
CA PHE A 41 1.24 -8.43 -4.95
C PHE A 41 0.41 -7.38 -4.22
N LEU A 42 0.55 -6.13 -4.65
CA LEU A 42 -0.29 -5.05 -4.16
C LEU A 42 -1.75 -5.37 -4.46
N THR A 43 -2.55 -5.46 -3.42
CA THR A 43 -4.00 -5.54 -3.53
C THR A 43 -4.59 -4.14 -3.44
N ALA A 44 -5.74 -3.95 -4.08
CA ALA A 44 -6.48 -2.71 -3.93
C ALA A 44 -6.78 -2.44 -2.45
N GLY A 45 -6.58 -1.21 -2.03
CA GLY A 45 -7.01 -0.77 -0.71
C GLY A 45 -8.53 -0.76 -0.64
N THR A 46 -9.08 -1.08 0.53
CA THR A 46 -10.51 -1.11 0.80
C THR A 46 -10.87 -0.24 1.98
N ALA A 47 -12.10 0.27 1.99
CA ALA A 47 -12.69 0.86 3.18
C ALA A 47 -14.17 0.45 3.29
N ASP A 48 -14.56 0.00 4.47
CA ASP A 48 -15.95 -0.28 4.80
C ASP A 48 -16.42 0.75 5.81
N VAL A 49 -17.50 1.46 5.48
CA VAL A 49 -18.15 2.46 6.33
C VAL A 49 -19.54 1.98 6.67
N VAL A 50 -19.80 1.76 7.95
CA VAL A 50 -21.15 1.40 8.44
C VAL A 50 -21.81 2.62 9.03
N LEU A 51 -22.98 2.96 8.50
CA LEU A 51 -23.76 4.12 8.91
C LEU A 51 -25.08 3.70 9.57
N ASN A 52 -25.48 4.44 10.62
CA ASN A 52 -26.82 4.38 11.17
C ASN A 52 -27.79 4.97 10.15
N ASN A 53 -28.83 4.20 9.80
CA ASN A 53 -29.84 4.61 8.82
C ASN A 53 -31.25 4.68 9.41
N MET A 54 -31.39 4.90 10.71
CA MET A 54 -32.71 5.06 11.36
C MET A 54 -33.55 6.19 10.76
N SER A 55 -32.90 7.21 10.22
CA SER A 55 -33.57 8.31 9.51
C SER A 55 -33.93 8.00 8.05
N GLY A 56 -33.46 6.87 7.50
CA GLY A 56 -33.60 6.53 6.08
C GLY A 56 -32.78 7.41 5.12
N ASN A 57 -31.87 8.24 5.65
CA ASN A 57 -31.12 9.18 4.83
C ASN A 57 -30.13 8.54 3.87
N PHE A 58 -29.67 7.33 4.15
CA PHE A 58 -28.71 6.60 3.31
C PHE A 58 -29.37 5.50 2.47
N ASP A 59 -30.68 5.41 2.48
CA ASP A 59 -31.43 4.51 1.60
C ASP A 59 -31.44 5.09 0.17
N PRO A 60 -30.91 4.39 -0.85
CA PRO A 60 -30.90 4.87 -2.22
C PRO A 60 -32.31 5.05 -2.83
N SER A 61 -33.34 4.43 -2.24
CA SER A 61 -34.74 4.60 -2.66
C SER A 61 -35.42 5.84 -2.07
N ASN A 62 -34.83 6.48 -1.05
CA ASN A 62 -35.40 7.66 -0.41
C ASN A 62 -35.11 8.91 -1.21
N THR A 63 -36.06 9.32 -2.06
CA THR A 63 -35.97 10.51 -2.92
C THR A 63 -35.90 11.85 -2.15
N ALA A 64 -36.26 11.87 -0.87
CA ALA A 64 -36.19 13.04 -0.01
C ALA A 64 -34.84 13.17 0.72
N SER A 65 -33.98 12.16 0.59
CA SER A 65 -32.65 12.15 1.22
C SER A 65 -31.71 13.18 0.62
N PRO A 66 -30.87 13.86 1.43
CA PRO A 66 -29.78 14.69 0.92
C PRO A 66 -28.72 13.88 0.16
N TRP A 67 -28.70 12.55 0.31
CA TRP A 67 -27.79 11.63 -0.34
C TRP A 67 -28.41 10.90 -1.55
N TYR A 68 -29.67 11.22 -1.89
CA TYR A 68 -30.31 10.65 -3.07
C TYR A 68 -29.55 11.00 -4.34
N GLY A 69 -29.23 9.98 -5.13
CA GLY A 69 -28.44 10.13 -6.36
C GLY A 69 -26.96 10.44 -6.14
N VAL A 70 -26.48 10.54 -4.88
CA VAL A 70 -25.07 10.73 -4.54
C VAL A 70 -24.40 9.39 -4.25
N LEU A 71 -25.07 8.49 -3.51
CA LEU A 71 -24.54 7.17 -3.14
C LEU A 71 -24.64 6.18 -4.31
N ILE A 72 -23.91 6.47 -5.38
CA ILE A 72 -23.87 5.65 -6.60
C ILE A 72 -22.48 5.08 -6.80
N ALA A 73 -22.35 3.96 -7.51
CA ALA A 73 -21.06 3.35 -7.83
C ALA A 73 -20.12 4.39 -8.49
N GLY A 74 -18.90 4.43 -8.05
CA GLY A 74 -17.89 5.41 -8.50
C GLY A 74 -17.88 6.74 -7.73
N MET A 75 -18.81 6.97 -6.79
CA MET A 75 -18.73 8.11 -5.89
C MET A 75 -17.45 8.05 -5.05
N GLN A 76 -16.77 9.20 -4.90
CA GLN A 76 -15.54 9.28 -4.12
C GLN A 76 -15.82 9.33 -2.61
N VAL A 77 -14.95 8.68 -1.83
CA VAL A 77 -14.87 8.85 -0.37
C VAL A 77 -13.53 9.43 0.01
N ARG A 78 -13.55 10.27 1.04
CA ARG A 78 -12.36 10.72 1.76
C ARG A 78 -12.57 10.48 3.24
N ILE A 79 -11.67 9.69 3.85
CA ILE A 79 -11.67 9.39 5.27
C ILE A 79 -10.46 10.09 5.89
N GLN A 80 -10.66 10.83 6.98
CA GLN A 80 -9.63 11.65 7.60
C GLN A 80 -9.60 11.44 9.12
N GLY A 81 -8.39 11.48 9.69
CA GLY A 81 -8.15 11.64 11.12
C GLY A 81 -7.53 13.01 11.36
N ASN A 82 -8.05 13.81 12.29
CA ASN A 82 -7.56 15.19 12.56
C ASN A 82 -7.40 16.05 11.29
N GLY A 83 -8.25 15.88 10.29
CA GLY A 83 -8.14 16.56 9.00
C GLY A 83 -7.11 15.96 8.04
N ILE A 84 -6.30 14.99 8.48
CA ILE A 84 -5.30 14.29 7.65
C ILE A 84 -5.99 13.12 6.95
N THR A 85 -5.92 13.05 5.63
CA THR A 85 -6.52 11.96 4.85
C THR A 85 -5.79 10.65 5.12
N ILE A 86 -6.53 9.62 5.52
CA ILE A 86 -6.02 8.26 5.75
C ILE A 86 -6.42 7.27 4.65
N PHE A 87 -7.52 7.58 3.94
CA PHE A 87 -8.00 6.80 2.81
C PHE A 87 -8.77 7.66 1.82
N THR A 88 -8.56 7.41 0.54
CA THR A 88 -9.37 7.92 -0.57
C THR A 88 -9.71 6.77 -1.50
N GLY A 89 -10.98 6.66 -1.89
CA GLY A 89 -11.44 5.58 -2.74
C GLY A 89 -12.76 5.90 -3.43
N TYR A 90 -13.35 4.88 -4.04
CA TYR A 90 -14.57 4.95 -4.85
C TYR A 90 -15.55 3.91 -4.38
N LEU A 91 -16.82 4.29 -4.28
CA LEU A 91 -17.90 3.37 -3.89
C LEU A 91 -18.00 2.22 -4.89
N GLU A 92 -17.90 1.01 -4.39
CA GLU A 92 -18.08 -0.22 -5.16
C GLU A 92 -19.43 -0.86 -4.87
N ASP A 93 -19.83 -0.89 -3.59
CA ASP A 93 -21.08 -1.53 -3.16
C ASP A 93 -21.76 -0.72 -2.05
N ASN A 94 -23.10 -0.86 -1.99
CA ASN A 94 -23.97 -0.20 -1.03
C ASN A 94 -25.05 -1.21 -0.59
N VAL A 95 -24.93 -1.71 0.64
CA VAL A 95 -25.88 -2.69 1.22
C VAL A 95 -26.70 -2.05 2.32
N VAL A 96 -28.02 -2.02 2.13
CA VAL A 96 -29.00 -1.52 3.11
C VAL A 96 -29.53 -2.69 3.93
N ASN A 97 -29.27 -2.69 5.23
CA ASN A 97 -29.85 -3.63 6.19
C ASN A 97 -31.08 -3.00 6.82
N GLN A 98 -32.25 -3.64 6.62
CA GLN A 98 -33.53 -3.22 7.20
C GLN A 98 -33.86 -4.12 8.39
N GLY A 99 -34.09 -3.56 9.54
CA GLY A 99 -34.44 -4.26 10.78
C GLY A 99 -34.74 -3.26 11.89
N ASP A 100 -34.77 -3.69 13.14
CA ASP A 100 -35.01 -2.82 14.29
C ASP A 100 -33.97 -1.71 14.44
N TYR A 101 -32.77 -1.96 13.95
CA TYR A 101 -31.65 -0.99 13.88
C TYR A 101 -31.12 -0.94 12.45
N PRO A 102 -31.78 -0.19 11.55
CA PRO A 102 -31.38 -0.15 10.15
C PRO A 102 -30.00 0.50 9.99
N THR A 103 -29.19 -0.12 9.16
CA THR A 103 -27.83 0.34 8.84
C THR A 103 -27.60 0.32 7.34
N VAL A 104 -26.62 1.09 6.90
CA VAL A 104 -26.10 1.02 5.54
C VAL A 104 -24.59 0.73 5.61
N SER A 105 -24.16 -0.29 4.89
CA SER A 105 -22.76 -0.64 4.72
C SER A 105 -22.30 -0.21 3.34
N LEU A 106 -21.32 0.69 3.29
CA LEU A 106 -20.71 1.20 2.07
C LEU A 106 -19.30 0.64 1.93
N THR A 107 -19.04 -0.10 0.86
CA THR A 107 -17.72 -0.64 0.54
C THR A 107 -17.06 0.20 -0.53
N PHE A 108 -15.86 0.68 -0.24
CA PHE A 108 -15.04 1.48 -1.13
C PHE A 108 -13.76 0.75 -1.48
N VAL A 109 -13.26 1.02 -2.69
CA VAL A 109 -11.98 0.53 -3.18
C VAL A 109 -11.11 1.70 -3.64
N ASP A 110 -9.78 1.57 -3.51
CA ASP A 110 -8.86 2.58 -4.00
C ASP A 110 -8.67 2.51 -5.53
N GLY A 111 -7.82 3.38 -6.07
CA GLY A 111 -7.58 3.47 -7.49
C GLY A 111 -6.96 2.24 -8.13
N LEU A 112 -6.30 1.36 -7.38
CA LEU A 112 -5.74 0.11 -7.92
C LEU A 112 -6.83 -0.81 -8.49
N ALA A 113 -8.02 -0.83 -7.86
CA ALA A 113 -9.16 -1.59 -8.36
C ALA A 113 -9.62 -1.11 -9.75
N GLN A 114 -9.60 0.20 -9.99
CA GLN A 114 -9.94 0.77 -11.29
C GLN A 114 -8.87 0.44 -12.34
N MET A 115 -7.60 0.54 -11.99
CA MET A 115 -6.48 0.20 -12.87
C MET A 115 -6.50 -1.29 -13.26
N GLY A 116 -6.92 -2.18 -12.36
CA GLY A 116 -7.08 -3.61 -12.64
C GLY A 116 -8.18 -3.93 -13.66
N LYS A 117 -9.20 -3.07 -13.78
CA LYS A 117 -10.31 -3.21 -14.75
C LYS A 117 -9.96 -2.68 -16.15
N ALA A 118 -8.94 -1.81 -16.25
CA ALA A 118 -8.50 -1.24 -17.52
C ALA A 118 -7.53 -2.17 -18.23
N ILE A 119 -7.84 -2.50 -19.48
CA ILE A 119 -7.00 -3.36 -20.34
C ILE A 119 -6.37 -2.50 -21.43
N ALA A 120 -5.04 -2.60 -21.58
CA ALA A 120 -4.35 -1.95 -22.67
C ALA A 120 -4.82 -2.53 -23.99
N PRO A 121 -5.43 -1.73 -24.90
CA PRO A 121 -5.81 -2.22 -26.20
C PRO A 121 -4.57 -2.72 -26.94
N ALA A 122 -4.75 -3.66 -27.87
CA ALA A 122 -3.70 -4.10 -28.76
C ALA A 122 -3.24 -2.90 -29.60
N LEU A 123 -2.26 -2.15 -29.11
CA LEU A 123 -1.76 -0.97 -29.80
C LEU A 123 -0.89 -1.40 -30.97
N ALA A 124 -1.22 -0.94 -32.15
CA ALA A 124 -0.37 -1.05 -33.34
C ALA A 124 1.01 -0.37 -33.15
N THR A 125 1.19 0.36 -32.07
CA THR A 125 2.36 1.19 -31.72
C THR A 125 3.03 0.78 -30.41
N SER A 126 2.82 -0.42 -29.91
CA SER A 126 3.39 -0.95 -28.64
C SER A 126 4.92 -1.04 -28.62
N GLN A 127 5.61 -0.48 -29.58
CA GLN A 127 6.99 -0.82 -29.93
C GLN A 127 8.03 0.18 -29.41
N TYR A 128 7.67 1.11 -28.57
CA TYR A 128 8.64 2.08 -28.10
C TYR A 128 9.36 1.58 -26.86
N GLN A 129 10.69 1.66 -26.89
CA GLN A 129 11.48 1.67 -25.67
C GLN A 129 11.19 2.98 -24.95
N GLU A 130 10.68 2.87 -23.75
CA GLU A 130 10.31 4.02 -22.92
C GLU A 130 10.83 3.82 -21.49
N THR A 131 10.92 4.89 -20.72
CA THR A 131 11.28 4.76 -19.30
C THR A 131 10.14 4.15 -18.50
N ALA A 132 10.44 3.57 -17.33
CA ALA A 132 9.43 3.03 -16.44
C ALA A 132 8.38 4.08 -16.04
N ALA A 133 8.82 5.33 -15.77
CA ALA A 133 7.91 6.44 -15.47
C ALA A 133 6.99 6.79 -16.65
N ALA A 134 7.52 6.82 -17.88
CA ALA A 134 6.72 7.09 -19.07
C ALA A 134 5.69 5.98 -19.34
N ARG A 135 6.10 4.70 -19.18
CA ARG A 135 5.17 3.58 -19.28
C ARG A 135 4.08 3.61 -18.22
N ALA A 136 4.45 3.91 -16.98
CA ALA A 136 3.48 4.06 -15.89
C ALA A 136 2.49 5.19 -16.20
N ALA A 137 2.95 6.33 -16.71
CA ALA A 137 2.08 7.42 -17.12
C ALA A 137 1.09 6.98 -18.21
N ARG A 138 1.57 6.28 -19.23
CA ARG A 138 0.74 5.74 -20.31
C ARG A 138 -0.28 4.70 -19.83
N ALA A 139 0.11 3.82 -18.89
CA ALA A 139 -0.82 2.86 -18.28
C ALA A 139 -1.92 3.58 -17.51
N LEU A 140 -1.58 4.66 -16.79
CA LEU A 140 -2.54 5.50 -16.08
C LEU A 140 -3.44 6.29 -17.02
N ASP A 141 -2.94 6.73 -18.19
CA ASP A 141 -3.77 7.37 -19.22
C ASP A 141 -4.82 6.39 -19.77
N LEU A 142 -4.45 5.13 -19.99
CA LEU A 142 -5.38 4.08 -20.41
C LEU A 142 -6.45 3.75 -19.38
N ALA A 143 -6.18 4.00 -18.10
CA ALA A 143 -7.11 3.82 -17.00
C ALA A 143 -7.89 5.11 -16.64
N ASP A 144 -7.80 6.16 -17.47
CA ASP A 144 -8.39 7.49 -17.23
C ASP A 144 -7.99 8.09 -15.87
N TRP A 145 -6.78 7.76 -15.38
CA TRP A 145 -6.30 8.28 -14.10
C TRP A 145 -5.82 9.72 -14.24
N PRO A 146 -6.26 10.67 -13.41
CA PRO A 146 -5.94 12.09 -13.56
C PRO A 146 -4.43 12.38 -13.52
N ALA A 147 -3.92 13.17 -14.45
CA ALA A 147 -2.50 13.54 -14.50
C ALA A 147 -2.00 14.24 -13.22
N GLY A 148 -2.85 15.07 -12.58
CA GLY A 148 -2.53 15.75 -11.32
C GLY A 148 -2.48 14.84 -10.09
N ALA A 149 -2.91 13.57 -10.21
CA ALA A 149 -2.89 12.57 -9.15
C ALA A 149 -1.81 11.50 -9.38
N ARG A 150 -0.62 11.91 -9.86
CA ARG A 150 0.49 11.01 -10.19
C ARG A 150 1.81 11.52 -9.62
N SER A 151 2.60 10.59 -9.08
CA SER A 151 3.99 10.82 -8.64
C SER A 151 4.86 9.68 -9.19
N LEU A 152 5.41 9.87 -10.38
CA LEU A 152 6.06 8.80 -11.15
C LEU A 152 7.55 9.10 -11.31
N THR A 153 8.38 8.25 -10.72
CA THR A 153 9.84 8.34 -10.82
C THR A 153 10.39 7.01 -11.33
N GLY A 154 11.28 7.04 -12.33
CA GLY A 154 11.92 5.84 -12.88
C GLY A 154 12.48 6.11 -14.26
N THR A 155 13.80 6.14 -14.37
CA THR A 155 14.55 6.45 -15.62
C THR A 155 15.00 5.19 -16.36
N THR A 156 14.89 4.01 -15.73
CA THR A 156 15.28 2.74 -16.33
C THR A 156 14.43 2.48 -17.57
N THR A 157 15.09 2.24 -18.70
CA THR A 157 14.43 2.00 -20.00
C THR A 157 13.93 0.56 -20.08
N MET A 158 12.71 0.41 -20.55
CA MET A 158 12.01 -0.87 -20.72
C MET A 158 11.98 -1.29 -22.19
N LEU A 159 11.92 -2.60 -22.42
CA LEU A 159 11.59 -3.18 -23.73
C LEU A 159 10.17 -2.81 -24.15
N ALA A 160 9.83 -2.99 -25.41
CA ALA A 160 8.47 -2.77 -25.90
C ALA A 160 7.43 -3.52 -25.05
N THR A 161 6.25 -2.89 -24.89
CA THR A 161 5.15 -3.47 -24.11
C THR A 161 4.56 -4.68 -24.83
N ALA A 162 4.34 -5.79 -24.14
CA ALA A 162 3.55 -6.89 -24.65
C ALA A 162 2.08 -6.46 -24.82
N GLN A 163 1.40 -7.04 -25.83
CA GLN A 163 -0.02 -6.79 -26.08
C GLN A 163 -0.90 -7.52 -25.05
N GLY A 164 -2.05 -6.96 -24.73
CA GLY A 164 -3.07 -7.61 -23.91
C GLY A 164 -2.78 -7.60 -22.41
N LEU A 165 -1.80 -6.82 -21.95
CA LEU A 165 -1.57 -6.62 -20.51
C LEU A 165 -2.64 -5.70 -19.90
N SER A 166 -3.06 -5.99 -18.68
CA SER A 166 -3.82 -5.02 -17.88
C SER A 166 -2.95 -3.80 -17.54
N CYS A 167 -3.59 -2.68 -17.26
CA CYS A 167 -2.85 -1.50 -16.78
C CYS A 167 -2.10 -1.81 -15.47
N LEU A 168 -2.67 -2.64 -14.60
CA LEU A 168 -2.04 -3.06 -13.35
C LEU A 168 -0.77 -3.89 -13.62
N ASP A 169 -0.80 -4.86 -14.56
CA ASP A 169 0.38 -5.64 -14.95
C ASP A 169 1.50 -4.74 -15.51
N MET A 170 1.12 -3.73 -16.30
CA MET A 170 2.10 -2.76 -16.82
C MET A 170 2.76 -1.95 -15.69
N LEU A 171 1.98 -1.51 -14.70
CA LEU A 171 2.47 -0.76 -13.53
C LEU A 171 3.35 -1.64 -12.64
N GLU A 172 3.00 -2.91 -12.48
CA GLU A 172 3.81 -3.88 -11.76
C GLU A 172 5.15 -4.12 -12.47
N GLN A 173 5.16 -4.29 -13.78
CA GLN A 173 6.39 -4.39 -14.55
C GLN A 173 7.26 -3.13 -14.41
N CYS A 174 6.65 -1.93 -14.38
CA CYS A 174 7.38 -0.69 -14.12
C CYS A 174 8.05 -0.71 -12.73
N ALA A 175 7.33 -1.14 -11.70
CA ALA A 175 7.88 -1.25 -10.35
C ALA A 175 9.03 -2.27 -10.28
N ASN A 176 8.86 -3.43 -10.91
CA ASN A 176 9.90 -4.46 -10.96
C ASN A 176 11.17 -3.97 -11.68
N VAL A 177 11.02 -3.25 -12.80
CA VAL A 177 12.14 -2.72 -13.59
C VAL A 177 12.98 -1.71 -12.83
N VAL A 178 12.36 -0.89 -11.99
CA VAL A 178 13.08 0.07 -11.14
C VAL A 178 13.52 -0.53 -9.80
N GLY A 179 13.26 -1.83 -9.57
CA GLY A 179 13.52 -2.52 -8.29
C GLY A 179 12.72 -1.93 -7.12
N GLY A 180 11.71 -1.15 -7.43
CA GLY A 180 10.96 -0.33 -6.48
C GLY A 180 9.53 -0.81 -6.23
N ARG A 181 8.60 0.14 -6.10
CA ARG A 181 7.19 -0.12 -5.79
C ARG A 181 6.26 0.81 -6.56
N PHE A 182 5.08 0.29 -6.87
CA PHE A 182 3.93 1.08 -7.29
C PHE A 182 2.81 0.91 -6.27
N TYR A 183 2.14 1.99 -5.90
CA TYR A 183 0.98 1.98 -5.01
C TYR A 183 0.12 3.23 -5.22
N VAL A 184 -1.11 3.21 -4.71
CA VAL A 184 -1.94 4.40 -4.58
C VAL A 184 -1.83 4.92 -3.15
N SER A 185 -1.44 6.19 -3.00
CA SER A 185 -1.25 6.80 -1.68
C SER A 185 -2.59 6.98 -0.94
N ARG A 186 -2.54 7.27 0.36
CA ARG A 186 -3.74 7.60 1.18
C ARG A 186 -4.56 8.75 0.61
N THR A 187 -3.92 9.64 -0.14
CA THR A 187 -4.57 10.79 -0.78
C THR A 187 -5.03 10.51 -2.22
N GLY A 188 -4.90 9.28 -2.70
CA GLY A 188 -5.32 8.90 -4.05
C GLY A 188 -4.29 9.22 -5.13
N VAL A 189 -3.01 9.42 -4.80
CA VAL A 189 -1.95 9.65 -5.79
C VAL A 189 -1.32 8.33 -6.22
N ALA A 190 -1.37 8.04 -7.51
CA ALA A 190 -0.67 6.91 -8.12
C ALA A 190 0.85 7.15 -8.08
N THR A 191 1.58 6.32 -7.34
CA THR A 191 2.97 6.58 -6.99
C THR A 191 3.88 5.43 -7.43
N LEU A 192 4.90 5.75 -8.23
CA LEU A 192 5.99 4.85 -8.60
C LEU A 192 7.28 5.33 -7.93
N VAL A 193 7.81 4.53 -7.01
CA VAL A 193 9.04 4.83 -6.25
C VAL A 193 10.13 3.84 -6.66
N PRO A 194 11.25 4.29 -7.24
CA PRO A 194 12.40 3.43 -7.54
C PRO A 194 13.17 3.06 -6.26
N LEU A 195 13.96 1.98 -6.36
CA LEU A 195 14.81 1.50 -5.27
C LEU A 195 15.68 2.59 -4.66
N ALA A 196 16.30 3.43 -5.50
CA ALA A 196 17.18 4.50 -5.05
C ALA A 196 16.52 5.48 -4.06
N ASN A 197 15.20 5.67 -4.17
CA ASN A 197 14.43 6.59 -3.32
C ASN A 197 13.74 5.88 -2.13
N LYS A 198 13.90 4.56 -2.03
CA LYS A 198 13.19 3.74 -1.04
C LYS A 198 13.64 4.01 0.40
N PHE A 199 14.90 4.43 0.58
CA PHE A 199 15.54 4.57 1.89
C PHE A 199 15.98 6.00 2.22
N SER A 200 15.56 6.98 1.44
CA SER A 200 15.94 8.39 1.64
C SER A 200 15.07 9.13 2.65
N ARG A 201 14.06 8.45 3.23
CA ARG A 201 13.13 9.07 4.18
C ARG A 201 13.59 8.85 5.63
N PRO A 202 13.35 9.82 6.52
CA PRO A 202 13.56 9.60 7.96
C PRO A 202 12.61 8.53 8.49
N THR A 203 12.92 7.97 9.66
CA THR A 203 12.00 7.11 10.40
C THR A 203 10.76 7.91 10.78
N GLN A 204 9.59 7.47 10.31
CA GLN A 204 8.31 8.16 10.52
C GLN A 204 7.76 7.90 11.92
N LEU A 205 7.84 6.66 12.40
CA LEU A 205 7.36 6.25 13.71
C LEU A 205 8.39 5.38 14.42
N LEU A 206 8.51 5.61 15.72
CA LEU A 206 9.20 4.71 16.65
C LEU A 206 8.16 4.01 17.53
N PHE A 207 8.14 2.68 17.51
CA PHE A 207 7.38 1.85 18.42
C PHE A 207 8.28 1.33 19.52
N SER A 208 7.86 1.40 20.80
CA SER A 208 8.68 0.94 21.90
C SER A 208 7.83 0.44 23.07
N ASP A 209 8.27 -0.68 23.68
CA ASP A 209 7.78 -1.17 24.97
C ASP A 209 8.63 -0.69 26.16
N GLN A 210 9.63 0.15 25.91
CA GLN A 210 10.62 0.59 26.90
C GLN A 210 10.31 1.99 27.48
N GLY A 211 9.24 2.65 27.02
CA GLY A 211 8.90 4.01 27.45
C GLY A 211 9.83 5.08 26.89
N ASP A 212 10.43 4.82 25.73
CA ASP A 212 11.26 5.81 25.01
C ASP A 212 10.48 7.10 24.75
N ALA A 213 11.14 8.24 24.86
CA ALA A 213 10.56 9.51 24.49
C ALA A 213 10.23 9.52 22.96
N TYR A 214 9.08 10.11 22.62
CA TYR A 214 8.60 10.18 21.23
C TYR A 214 8.39 8.81 20.57
N SER A 215 7.94 7.81 21.35
CA SER A 215 7.56 6.50 20.84
C SER A 215 6.09 6.22 21.04
N VAL A 216 5.52 5.43 20.14
CA VAL A 216 4.18 4.84 20.27
C VAL A 216 4.33 3.51 20.99
N GLY A 217 3.58 3.31 22.08
CA GLY A 217 3.43 1.98 22.68
C GLY A 217 2.65 1.07 21.73
N TYR A 218 2.98 -0.22 21.72
CA TYR A 218 2.23 -1.20 20.93
C TYR A 218 1.53 -2.22 21.85
N ASP A 219 0.36 -2.69 21.39
CA ASP A 219 -0.45 -3.70 22.10
C ASP A 219 0.04 -5.12 21.78
N GLY A 220 0.59 -5.29 20.57
CA GLY A 220 1.10 -6.56 20.07
C GLY A 220 2.13 -6.39 18.97
N ILE A 221 3.04 -7.36 18.89
CA ILE A 221 4.00 -7.45 17.81
C ILE A 221 4.16 -8.91 17.38
N ILE A 222 4.05 -9.16 16.08
CA ILE A 222 4.38 -10.44 15.49
C ILE A 222 5.78 -10.33 14.91
N THR A 223 6.72 -11.14 15.44
CA THR A 223 8.08 -11.22 14.91
C THR A 223 8.29 -12.54 14.21
N ASN A 224 8.92 -12.47 13.03
CA ASN A 224 9.25 -13.64 12.23
C ASN A 224 10.77 -13.73 12.08
N PRO A 225 11.40 -14.92 12.22
CA PRO A 225 12.83 -15.09 11.98
C PRO A 225 13.26 -14.89 10.53
N GLY A 226 12.29 -14.75 9.61
CA GLY A 226 12.54 -14.42 8.21
C GLY A 226 12.94 -15.59 7.32
N THR A 227 12.98 -16.82 7.82
CA THR A 227 13.40 -17.99 7.03
C THR A 227 12.51 -18.30 5.84
N ASP A 228 11.23 -17.97 5.93
CA ASP A 228 10.24 -18.18 4.85
C ASP A 228 10.40 -17.15 3.70
N TYR A 229 11.08 -16.06 3.97
CA TYR A 229 11.33 -14.99 3.00
C TYR A 229 12.69 -15.10 2.31
N VAL A 230 13.47 -16.14 2.60
CA VAL A 230 14.76 -16.36 1.97
C VAL A 230 14.58 -16.75 0.50
N TYR A 231 15.16 -15.95 -0.40
CA TYR A 231 15.35 -16.24 -1.81
C TYR A 231 16.79 -15.90 -2.19
N ASN A 232 17.58 -16.91 -2.56
CA ASN A 232 19.01 -16.76 -2.81
C ASN A 232 19.40 -16.94 -4.27
N GLU A 233 18.42 -17.14 -5.14
CA GLU A 233 18.55 -17.06 -6.58
C GLU A 233 17.41 -16.21 -7.16
N ALA A 234 17.70 -15.35 -8.10
CA ALA A 234 16.71 -14.57 -8.81
C ALA A 234 16.97 -14.59 -10.32
N THR A 235 15.92 -14.78 -11.10
CA THR A 235 15.93 -14.71 -12.55
C THR A 235 15.07 -13.55 -13.02
N VAL A 236 15.67 -12.63 -13.74
CA VAL A 236 14.98 -11.52 -14.41
C VAL A 236 14.50 -12.00 -15.77
N PHE A 237 13.19 -12.12 -15.91
CA PHE A 237 12.52 -12.44 -17.15
C PHE A 237 12.18 -11.14 -17.89
N ARG A 238 12.75 -10.98 -19.08
CA ARG A 238 12.64 -9.77 -19.89
C ARG A 238 11.55 -9.82 -20.96
N GLY A 239 10.99 -10.99 -21.19
CA GLY A 239 9.97 -11.27 -22.19
C GLY A 239 10.31 -12.52 -23.02
N PRO A 240 9.35 -13.03 -23.82
CA PRO A 240 9.56 -14.18 -24.69
C PRO A 240 10.66 -13.92 -25.71
N GLY A 241 11.57 -14.88 -25.91
CA GLY A 241 12.65 -14.79 -26.89
C GLY A 241 13.78 -13.80 -26.53
N VAL A 242 13.74 -13.17 -25.37
CA VAL A 242 14.77 -12.25 -24.90
C VAL A 242 15.66 -12.95 -23.87
N LEU A 243 16.98 -12.67 -23.93
CA LEU A 243 17.96 -13.21 -22.99
C LEU A 243 17.57 -12.85 -21.54
N GLN A 244 17.49 -13.88 -20.70
CA GLN A 244 17.23 -13.76 -19.27
C GLN A 244 18.54 -13.63 -18.50
N TYR A 245 18.46 -13.02 -17.31
CA TYR A 245 19.61 -12.86 -16.42
C TYR A 245 19.28 -13.49 -15.07
N SER A 246 20.18 -14.36 -14.61
CA SER A 246 20.05 -14.99 -13.29
C SER A 246 21.26 -14.66 -12.44
N ALA A 247 21.04 -14.45 -11.15
CA ALA A 247 22.07 -14.31 -10.16
C ALA A 247 21.78 -15.21 -8.96
N LYS A 248 22.85 -15.70 -8.33
CA LYS A 248 22.78 -16.63 -7.21
C LYS A 248 23.77 -16.24 -6.12
N TYR A 249 23.30 -16.28 -4.86
CA TYR A 249 24.12 -16.03 -3.69
C TYR A 249 24.52 -17.34 -2.99
N ASN A 250 25.69 -17.85 -3.35
CA ASN A 250 26.12 -19.22 -2.99
C ASN A 250 26.27 -19.45 -1.47
N ALA A 251 26.68 -18.41 -0.71
CA ALA A 251 26.81 -18.53 0.75
C ALA A 251 25.46 -18.87 1.40
N SER A 252 24.39 -18.19 1.00
CA SER A 252 23.03 -18.46 1.46
C SER A 252 22.51 -19.83 1.02
N VAL A 253 22.82 -20.24 -0.22
CA VAL A 253 22.44 -21.56 -0.72
C VAL A 253 23.03 -22.70 0.14
N THR A 254 24.27 -22.51 0.62
CA THR A 254 24.90 -23.48 1.52
C THR A 254 24.17 -23.57 2.86
N THR A 255 23.60 -22.48 3.35
CA THR A 255 22.92 -22.42 4.65
C THR A 255 21.45 -22.85 4.58
N TYR A 256 20.71 -22.36 3.56
CA TYR A 256 19.24 -22.49 3.48
C TYR A 256 18.75 -23.39 2.34
N GLY A 257 19.66 -23.97 1.54
CA GLY A 257 19.31 -24.61 0.28
C GLY A 257 18.96 -23.62 -0.82
N LEU A 258 18.79 -24.12 -2.04
CA LEU A 258 18.44 -23.28 -3.19
C LEU A 258 16.95 -22.88 -3.10
N LYS A 259 16.71 -21.57 -3.11
CA LYS A 259 15.39 -20.96 -3.15
C LYS A 259 15.37 -19.89 -4.24
N SER A 260 14.63 -20.15 -5.31
CA SER A 260 14.62 -19.32 -6.52
C SER A 260 13.36 -18.49 -6.63
N LYS A 261 13.47 -17.27 -7.16
CA LYS A 261 12.34 -16.45 -7.57
C LYS A 261 12.50 -15.92 -8.98
N LYS A 262 11.38 -15.67 -9.64
CA LYS A 262 11.31 -15.03 -10.96
C LYS A 262 10.80 -13.59 -10.81
N LEU A 263 11.45 -12.66 -11.50
CA LEU A 263 11.00 -11.27 -11.65
C LEU A 263 10.61 -11.01 -13.10
N ASP A 264 9.38 -10.65 -13.34
CA ASP A 264 8.94 -10.17 -14.65
C ASP A 264 9.27 -8.68 -14.78
N ALA A 265 10.40 -8.41 -15.43
CA ALA A 265 10.95 -7.06 -15.55
C ALA A 265 11.55 -6.88 -16.97
N PRO A 266 10.79 -6.32 -17.90
CA PRO A 266 11.21 -6.12 -19.30
C PRO A 266 12.22 -4.98 -19.43
N VAL A 267 13.36 -5.07 -18.77
CA VAL A 267 14.48 -4.11 -18.82
C VAL A 267 15.15 -4.17 -20.19
N SER A 268 15.36 -3.04 -20.85
CA SER A 268 16.02 -3.00 -22.17
C SER A 268 17.53 -3.20 -22.09
N ASN A 269 18.18 -2.64 -21.05
CA ASN A 269 19.63 -2.71 -20.84
C ASN A 269 20.00 -4.03 -20.15
N THR A 270 20.99 -4.73 -20.71
CA THR A 270 21.48 -6.01 -20.18
C THR A 270 22.21 -5.86 -18.84
N THR A 271 22.95 -4.78 -18.65
CA THR A 271 23.64 -4.47 -17.38
C THR A 271 22.64 -4.21 -16.27
N SER A 272 21.58 -3.42 -16.52
CA SER A 272 20.49 -3.19 -15.57
C SER A 272 19.76 -4.49 -15.21
N ALA A 273 19.53 -5.37 -16.20
CA ALA A 273 18.92 -6.67 -15.94
C ALA A 273 19.80 -7.57 -15.05
N ALA A 274 21.11 -7.60 -15.29
CA ALA A 274 22.06 -8.34 -14.46
C ALA A 274 22.14 -7.77 -13.04
N ASN A 275 22.18 -6.45 -12.89
CA ASN A 275 22.19 -5.76 -11.60
C ASN A 275 20.90 -6.02 -10.82
N LEU A 276 19.75 -5.99 -11.49
CA LEU A 276 18.45 -6.30 -10.88
C LEU A 276 18.38 -7.76 -10.38
N ALA A 277 18.90 -8.71 -11.17
CA ALA A 277 18.99 -10.11 -10.75
C ALA A 277 19.89 -10.26 -9.51
N LEU A 278 21.07 -9.62 -9.52
CA LEU A 278 22.01 -9.64 -8.40
C LEU A 278 21.39 -9.01 -7.15
N TYR A 279 20.74 -7.86 -7.28
CA TYR A 279 20.02 -7.20 -6.20
C TYR A 279 18.96 -8.13 -5.61
N ALA A 280 18.09 -8.67 -6.45
CA ALA A 280 17.00 -9.53 -6.02
C ALA A 280 17.47 -10.84 -5.36
N ALA A 281 18.61 -11.39 -5.78
CA ALA A 281 19.19 -12.58 -5.17
C ALA A 281 19.87 -12.28 -3.82
N ARG A 282 20.39 -11.06 -3.61
CA ARG A 282 21.06 -10.65 -2.38
C ARG A 282 20.12 -10.12 -1.32
N LYS A 283 19.10 -9.37 -1.75
CA LYS A 283 18.15 -8.72 -0.86
C LYS A 283 17.51 -9.67 0.15
N ASP A 284 17.07 -10.83 -0.33
CA ASP A 284 16.34 -11.81 0.46
C ASP A 284 17.20 -13.07 0.72
N ALA A 285 18.55 -12.96 0.60
CA ALA A 285 19.44 -14.10 0.70
C ALA A 285 19.56 -14.67 2.12
N ASP A 286 19.48 -13.82 3.12
CA ASP A 286 19.67 -14.21 4.51
C ASP A 286 18.39 -14.01 5.32
N ALA A 287 18.14 -14.91 6.26
CA ALA A 287 17.04 -14.74 7.19
C ALA A 287 17.34 -13.58 8.15
N VAL A 288 16.42 -12.62 8.18
CA VAL A 288 16.52 -11.45 9.06
C VAL A 288 15.25 -11.37 9.90
N VAL A 289 15.42 -11.18 11.20
CA VAL A 289 14.27 -10.98 12.10
C VAL A 289 13.53 -9.72 11.69
N LEU A 290 12.25 -9.88 11.41
CA LEU A 290 11.37 -8.78 11.06
C LEU A 290 10.22 -8.66 12.05
N ALA A 291 9.72 -7.44 12.22
CA ALA A 291 8.44 -7.19 12.86
C ALA A 291 7.36 -7.28 11.76
N GLU A 292 6.73 -8.42 11.62
CA GLU A 292 5.78 -8.68 10.53
C GLU A 292 4.52 -7.85 10.65
N GLN A 293 4.05 -7.69 11.88
CA GLN A 293 2.88 -6.90 12.24
C GLN A 293 3.10 -6.19 13.57
N ILE A 294 2.65 -4.94 13.64
CA ILE A 294 2.67 -4.10 14.83
C ILE A 294 1.24 -3.63 15.07
N ASP A 295 0.66 -4.03 16.21
CA ASP A 295 -0.69 -3.65 16.60
C ASP A 295 -0.63 -2.61 17.71
N PHE A 296 -1.41 -1.52 17.58
CA PHE A 296 -1.52 -0.49 18.58
C PHE A 296 -2.87 0.21 18.54
N THR A 297 -3.16 0.95 19.61
CA THR A 297 -4.35 1.78 19.72
C THR A 297 -3.96 3.25 19.56
N ALA A 298 -4.58 3.93 18.57
CA ALA A 298 -4.30 5.33 18.28
C ALA A 298 -4.98 6.31 19.25
N ILE A 299 -5.38 5.84 20.42
CA ILE A 299 -5.95 6.66 21.50
C ILE A 299 -4.83 7.01 22.47
N GLY A 300 -4.71 8.29 22.81
CA GLY A 300 -3.74 8.73 23.80
C GLY A 300 -2.30 8.86 23.33
N ILE A 301 -2.02 8.71 22.02
CA ILE A 301 -0.67 8.85 21.45
C ILE A 301 -0.22 10.32 21.32
N GLY A 302 -1.09 11.27 21.69
CA GLY A 302 -0.74 12.69 21.80
C GLY A 302 -0.23 13.32 20.51
N ALA A 303 0.92 13.97 20.57
CA ALA A 303 1.53 14.64 19.43
C ALA A 303 1.91 13.67 18.29
N LEU A 304 2.14 12.38 18.58
CA LEU A 304 2.48 11.37 17.59
C LEU A 304 1.28 10.97 16.69
N ALA A 305 0.07 11.44 17.03
CA ALA A 305 -1.11 11.20 16.20
C ALA A 305 -0.93 11.75 14.77
N THR A 306 -0.27 12.90 14.61
CA THR A 306 0.03 13.48 13.29
C THR A 306 0.98 12.58 12.51
N ASP A 307 2.09 12.17 13.10
CA ASP A 307 3.09 11.32 12.46
C ASP A 307 2.48 9.97 12.05
N PHE A 308 1.62 9.38 12.91
CA PHE A 308 0.87 8.18 12.59
C PHE A 308 -0.08 8.39 11.41
N LEU A 309 -0.90 9.44 11.44
CA LEU A 309 -1.89 9.72 10.38
C LEU A 309 -1.23 10.06 9.04
N GLU A 310 -0.02 10.61 9.08
CA GLU A 310 0.79 10.91 7.89
C GLU A 310 1.57 9.70 7.38
N THR A 311 1.67 8.63 8.15
CA THR A 311 2.40 7.42 7.72
C THR A 311 1.83 6.88 6.41
N GLU A 312 2.73 6.60 5.46
CA GLU A 312 2.39 6.13 4.13
C GLU A 312 3.06 4.77 3.85
N LEU A 313 2.53 4.08 2.85
CA LEU A 313 3.20 2.88 2.32
C LEU A 313 4.62 3.24 1.88
N ASN A 314 5.58 2.37 2.20
CA ASN A 314 6.99 2.56 1.96
C ASN A 314 7.71 3.54 2.92
N ASP A 315 7.06 4.05 3.95
CA ASP A 315 7.75 4.80 5.00
C ASP A 315 8.55 3.87 5.91
N LEU A 316 9.58 4.42 6.55
CA LEU A 316 10.40 3.70 7.51
C LEU A 316 9.79 3.80 8.90
N VAL A 317 9.73 2.68 9.58
CA VAL A 317 9.36 2.60 11.00
C VAL A 317 10.41 1.81 11.75
N GLN A 318 10.57 2.13 13.03
CA GLN A 318 11.51 1.45 13.91
C GLN A 318 10.76 0.83 15.08
N VAL A 319 11.10 -0.40 15.41
CA VAL A 319 10.56 -1.09 16.58
C VAL A 319 11.70 -1.35 17.55
N LYS A 320 11.56 -0.86 18.76
CA LYS A 320 12.41 -1.25 19.90
C LYS A 320 11.62 -2.16 20.83
N ARG A 321 12.18 -3.29 21.14
CA ARG A 321 11.57 -4.24 22.07
C ARG A 321 12.56 -4.73 23.10
N LEU A 322 12.07 -4.96 24.29
CA LEU A 322 12.81 -5.66 25.34
C LEU A 322 12.57 -7.17 25.16
N THR A 323 13.64 -7.93 25.05
CA THR A 323 13.53 -9.40 25.08
C THR A 323 13.30 -9.89 26.49
N TYR A 324 12.81 -11.12 26.62
CA TYR A 324 12.54 -11.72 27.94
C TYR A 324 13.78 -11.81 28.83
N ASP A 325 14.98 -11.88 28.25
CA ASP A 325 16.27 -11.88 28.94
C ASP A 325 16.82 -10.46 29.19
N GLY A 326 16.03 -9.41 28.96
CA GLY A 326 16.36 -8.03 29.28
C GLY A 326 17.23 -7.31 28.24
N ARG A 327 17.45 -7.89 27.05
CA ARG A 327 18.17 -7.21 25.96
C ARG A 327 17.22 -6.34 25.14
N SER A 328 17.68 -5.15 24.79
CA SER A 328 16.98 -4.30 23.83
C SER A 328 17.34 -4.68 22.40
N ILE A 329 16.32 -4.93 21.58
CA ILE A 329 16.47 -5.20 20.15
C ILE A 329 15.81 -4.07 19.39
N THR A 330 16.50 -3.59 18.35
CA THR A 330 15.97 -2.59 17.42
C THR A 330 15.77 -3.23 16.04
N ILE A 331 14.56 -3.14 15.50
CA ILE A 331 14.19 -3.65 14.19
C ILE A 331 13.80 -2.45 13.32
N ASN A 332 14.51 -2.25 12.22
CA ASN A 332 14.14 -1.25 11.21
C ASN A 332 13.28 -1.91 10.14
N SER A 333 12.14 -1.33 9.86
CA SER A 333 11.13 -1.90 8.96
C SER A 333 10.58 -0.88 7.99
N VAL A 334 10.04 -1.36 6.89
CA VAL A 334 9.33 -0.57 5.87
C VAL A 334 7.84 -0.91 5.95
N VAL A 335 6.97 0.09 5.95
CA VAL A 335 5.52 -0.09 5.91
C VAL A 335 5.10 -0.71 4.58
N GLU A 336 4.52 -1.89 4.64
CA GLU A 336 3.97 -2.63 3.50
C GLU A 336 2.47 -2.46 3.36
N GLY A 337 1.80 -2.34 4.50
CA GLY A 337 0.37 -2.17 4.57
C GLY A 337 -0.07 -1.64 5.92
N MET A 338 -1.30 -1.19 5.95
CA MET A 338 -1.95 -0.67 7.14
C MET A 338 -3.43 -1.04 7.14
N ALA A 339 -3.90 -1.57 8.26
CA ALA A 339 -5.32 -1.78 8.51
C ALA A 339 -5.75 -0.97 9.74
N GLN A 340 -6.92 -0.37 9.68
CA GLN A 340 -7.47 0.42 10.78
C GLN A 340 -8.92 0.04 11.01
N THR A 341 -9.28 -0.14 12.26
CA THR A 341 -10.67 -0.34 12.71
C THR A 341 -11.04 0.77 13.68
N ILE A 342 -12.00 1.59 13.28
CA ILE A 342 -12.41 2.81 13.97
C ILE A 342 -13.87 2.68 14.37
N THR A 343 -14.15 2.82 15.65
CA THR A 343 -15.49 2.86 16.24
C THR A 343 -15.63 4.11 17.11
N ALA A 344 -16.81 4.31 17.69
CA ALA A 344 -17.03 5.44 18.60
C ALA A 344 -16.03 5.46 19.79
N ASP A 345 -15.62 4.27 20.27
CA ASP A 345 -14.84 4.12 21.50
C ASP A 345 -13.39 3.70 21.27
N ASN A 346 -13.04 3.31 20.02
CA ASN A 346 -11.73 2.73 19.77
C ASN A 346 -11.21 3.05 18.37
N TRP A 347 -9.88 3.13 18.25
CA TRP A 347 -9.17 3.25 16.99
C TRP A 347 -7.97 2.30 17.02
N ARG A 348 -8.17 1.10 16.50
CA ARG A 348 -7.11 0.08 16.40
C ARG A 348 -6.40 0.16 15.06
N VAL A 349 -5.12 -0.06 15.09
CA VAL A 349 -4.24 0.00 13.93
C VAL A 349 -3.35 -1.24 13.91
N SER A 350 -3.23 -1.84 12.73
CA SER A 350 -2.24 -2.87 12.45
C SER A 350 -1.36 -2.36 11.31
N ILE A 351 -0.06 -2.24 11.53
CA ILE A 351 0.94 -1.93 10.50
C ILE A 351 1.64 -3.22 10.11
N PHE A 352 1.61 -3.54 8.82
CA PHE A 352 2.33 -4.67 8.23
C PHE A 352 3.64 -4.17 7.66
N THR A 353 4.73 -4.86 7.95
CA THR A 353 6.06 -4.37 7.59
C THR A 353 6.92 -5.43 6.92
N SER A 354 7.97 -4.98 6.25
CA SER A 354 9.06 -5.80 5.74
C SER A 354 10.41 -5.27 6.21
N VAL A 355 11.44 -6.08 6.03
CA VAL A 355 12.81 -5.70 6.36
C VAL A 355 13.26 -4.50 5.52
N VAL A 356 13.97 -3.57 6.15
CA VAL A 356 14.75 -2.55 5.44
C VAL A 356 15.89 -3.26 4.72
N ASP A 357 15.92 -3.11 3.40
CA ASP A 357 16.96 -3.71 2.58
C ASP A 357 18.29 -2.93 2.76
N PRO A 358 19.36 -3.59 3.23
CA PRO A 358 20.63 -2.91 3.43
C PRO A 358 21.42 -2.69 2.14
N TYR A 359 20.97 -3.26 1.00
CA TYR A 359 21.74 -3.22 -0.24
C TYR A 359 21.23 -2.14 -1.19
N THR A 360 22.09 -1.24 -1.58
CA THR A 360 21.89 -0.27 -2.67
C THR A 360 22.70 -0.69 -3.89
N ILE A 361 22.04 -1.02 -4.98
CA ILE A 361 22.68 -1.25 -6.28
C ILE A 361 22.09 -0.25 -7.27
N ALA A 362 22.94 0.39 -8.07
CA ALA A 362 22.48 1.19 -9.21
C ALA A 362 21.89 0.27 -10.28
N ILE A 363 20.59 0.42 -10.55
CA ILE A 363 19.84 -0.32 -11.56
C ILE A 363 19.68 0.51 -12.83
#